data_ec2c0a7a105e1bd3dd8376819e76664e
#
_entry.id   ec2c0a7a105e1bd3dd8376819e76664e
#
_cell.length_a   1.000
_cell.length_b   1.000
_cell.length_c   1.000
_cell.angle_alpha   90.00
_cell.angle_beta   90.00
_cell.angle_gamma   90.00
#
_symmetry.space_group_name_H-M   'P 1'
#
loop_
_entity.id
_entity.type
_entity.pdbx_description
1 polymer ?
#
loop_
_entity_poly.entity_id
_entity_poly.type
_entity_poly.pdbx_seq_one_letter_code
_entity_poly.pdbx_strand_id
1 'polypeptide(L)'
;MVAYTRWGAIWSGGNKGLMTGILRNEWGSQGLTITDNVLTKYVNGVDGLMAGGISTFDAMLPYITNQLPEYENDPVVVSAMREACHHDLYAIANSVAMNGVGENTLVKAVELKLVRIVRIVMIVFILLFVVSLLLFIKKKKEFKKSQAYADFQEAKKARKQK
;
A
#
# COMPACT_ATOMS: atom_id res chain seq x y z
N MET A 1 2.82 14.93 -10.41
CA MET A 1 2.01 13.69 -10.44
C MET A 1 1.58 13.41 -11.87
N VAL A 2 1.68 12.18 -12.32
CA VAL A 2 1.31 11.75 -13.67
C VAL A 2 -0.09 11.18 -13.67
N ALA A 3 -0.93 11.72 -14.54
CA ALA A 3 -2.34 11.33 -14.63
C ALA A 3 -2.55 10.00 -15.38
N TYR A 4 -3.77 9.47 -15.32
CA TYR A 4 -4.20 8.29 -16.08
C TYR A 4 -4.30 8.50 -17.59
N THR A 5 -4.25 9.74 -18.03
CA THR A 5 -4.45 10.08 -19.44
C THR A 5 -3.46 9.37 -20.35
N ARG A 6 -3.91 9.11 -21.56
CA ARG A 6 -3.07 8.61 -22.65
C ARG A 6 -2.73 9.72 -23.61
N TRP A 7 -1.53 9.66 -24.15
CA TRP A 7 -1.12 10.46 -25.30
C TRP A 7 -1.09 9.52 -26.49
N GLY A 8 -2.10 9.56 -27.31
CA GLY A 8 -2.34 8.54 -28.32
C GLY A 8 -2.65 7.18 -27.69
N ALA A 9 -1.88 6.16 -28.05
CA ALA A 9 -2.03 4.81 -27.53
C ALA A 9 -1.27 4.55 -26.22
N ILE A 10 -0.33 5.43 -25.85
CA ILE A 10 0.60 5.24 -24.73
C ILE A 10 0.10 6.01 -23.51
N TRP A 11 0.20 5.39 -22.32
CA TRP A 11 0.01 6.11 -21.07
C TRP A 11 1.01 7.27 -20.95
N SER A 12 0.56 8.43 -20.48
CA SER A 12 1.40 9.63 -20.40
C SER A 12 2.68 9.42 -19.57
N GLY A 13 2.61 8.64 -18.49
CA GLY A 13 3.79 8.29 -17.68
C GLY A 13 4.78 7.35 -18.36
N GLY A 14 4.32 6.52 -19.30
CA GLY A 14 5.17 5.67 -20.12
C GLY A 14 5.65 6.33 -21.42
N ASN A 15 5.28 7.59 -21.65
CA ASN A 15 5.66 8.31 -22.85
C ASN A 15 7.00 9.03 -22.65
N LYS A 16 8.07 8.48 -23.25
CA LYS A 16 9.42 9.04 -23.15
C LYS A 16 9.54 10.47 -23.72
N GLY A 17 8.77 10.80 -24.76
CA GLY A 17 8.73 12.15 -25.31
C GLY A 17 8.25 13.18 -24.30
N LEU A 18 7.20 12.85 -23.55
CA LEU A 18 6.69 13.72 -22.49
C LEU A 18 7.61 13.73 -21.28
N MET A 19 7.94 12.54 -20.74
CA MET A 19 8.63 12.45 -19.46
C MET A 19 10.11 12.83 -19.56
N THR A 20 10.85 12.29 -20.51
CA THR A 20 12.26 12.64 -20.72
C THR A 20 12.38 13.89 -21.57
N GLY A 21 11.72 13.93 -22.73
CA GLY A 21 11.88 15.02 -23.70
C GLY A 21 11.45 16.37 -23.12
N ILE A 22 10.21 16.47 -22.69
CA ILE A 22 9.65 17.75 -22.22
C ILE A 22 10.00 17.97 -20.76
N LEU A 23 9.57 17.06 -19.86
CA LEU A 23 9.68 17.31 -18.41
C LEU A 23 11.15 17.42 -17.96
N ARG A 24 12.00 16.45 -18.34
CA ARG A 24 13.40 16.43 -17.90
C ARG A 24 14.29 17.37 -18.70
N ASN A 25 14.21 17.32 -20.03
CA ASN A 25 15.16 18.05 -20.90
C ASN A 25 14.72 19.49 -21.12
N GLU A 26 13.50 19.74 -21.60
CA GLU A 26 13.07 21.12 -21.91
C GLU A 26 12.81 21.94 -20.66
N TRP A 27 12.08 21.36 -19.66
CA TRP A 27 11.75 22.07 -18.43
C TRP A 27 12.81 21.94 -17.34
N GLY A 28 13.80 21.07 -17.49
CA GLY A 28 14.90 20.88 -16.54
C GLY A 28 14.46 20.32 -15.18
N SER A 29 13.31 19.65 -15.10
CA SER A 29 12.78 19.13 -13.83
C SER A 29 13.65 18.01 -13.28
N GLN A 30 14.28 18.22 -12.13
CA GLN A 30 15.10 17.23 -11.43
C GLN A 30 14.35 16.52 -10.30
N GLY A 31 13.14 16.98 -9.95
CA GLY A 31 12.38 16.45 -8.84
C GLY A 31 11.75 15.08 -9.11
N LEU A 32 11.31 14.45 -8.04
CA LEU A 32 10.61 13.17 -8.09
C LEU A 32 9.30 13.27 -8.91
N THR A 33 8.92 12.18 -9.53
CA THR A 33 7.64 12.04 -10.23
C THR A 33 6.88 10.86 -9.68
N ILE A 34 5.63 11.10 -9.30
CA ILE A 34 4.72 10.09 -8.73
C ILE A 34 3.55 9.84 -9.68
N THR A 35 3.02 8.62 -9.70
CA THR A 35 1.77 8.30 -10.40
C THR A 35 0.55 8.81 -9.65
N ASP A 36 -0.57 8.85 -10.33
CA ASP A 36 -1.88 8.78 -9.70
C ASP A 36 -2.11 7.34 -9.19
N ASN A 37 -3.20 7.11 -8.46
CA ASN A 37 -3.52 5.82 -7.87
C ASN A 37 -3.62 4.71 -8.93
N VAL A 38 -2.74 3.72 -8.84
CA VAL A 38 -2.63 2.66 -9.86
C VAL A 38 -3.77 1.64 -9.68
N LEU A 39 -4.82 1.79 -10.48
CA LEU A 39 -6.00 0.91 -10.47
C LEU A 39 -6.04 -0.05 -11.66
N THR A 40 -5.18 0.15 -12.66
CA THR A 40 -5.24 -0.58 -13.93
C THR A 40 -3.85 -1.01 -14.41
N LYS A 41 -3.82 -2.12 -15.16
CA LYS A 41 -2.56 -2.69 -15.68
C LYS A 41 -1.86 -1.85 -16.75
N TYR A 42 -2.55 -0.88 -17.39
CA TYR A 42 -1.90 -0.05 -18.42
C TYR A 42 -0.96 1.01 -17.82
N VAL A 43 -1.09 1.29 -16.53
CA VAL A 43 -0.12 2.08 -15.77
C VAL A 43 1.02 1.14 -15.39
N ASN A 44 1.97 0.97 -16.31
CA ASN A 44 3.06 0.03 -16.14
C ASN A 44 4.25 0.68 -15.43
N GLY A 45 4.73 0.05 -14.36
CA GLY A 45 5.83 0.56 -13.54
C GLY A 45 7.14 0.63 -14.28
N VAL A 46 7.45 -0.38 -15.11
CA VAL A 46 8.69 -0.43 -15.89
C VAL A 46 8.66 0.64 -16.99
N ASP A 47 7.52 0.80 -17.69
CA ASP A 47 7.38 1.83 -18.72
C ASP A 47 7.55 3.23 -18.13
N GLY A 48 6.93 3.50 -16.97
CA GLY A 48 7.06 4.78 -16.27
C GLY A 48 8.49 5.08 -15.80
N LEU A 49 9.17 4.07 -15.28
CA LEU A 49 10.56 4.15 -14.88
C LEU A 49 11.46 4.48 -16.08
N MET A 50 11.29 3.73 -17.17
CA MET A 50 12.09 3.88 -18.40
C MET A 50 11.79 5.16 -19.17
N ALA A 51 10.58 5.72 -19.03
CA ALA A 51 10.18 6.92 -19.73
C ALA A 51 10.72 8.22 -19.13
N GLY A 52 11.01 8.25 -17.81
CA GLY A 52 11.47 9.49 -17.17
C GLY A 52 11.67 9.39 -15.67
N GLY A 53 11.95 8.18 -15.18
CA GLY A 53 12.32 7.95 -13.78
C GLY A 53 11.15 8.13 -12.81
N ILE A 54 9.99 7.57 -13.12
CA ILE A 54 8.92 7.45 -12.13
C ILE A 54 9.31 6.37 -11.14
N SER A 55 9.55 6.75 -9.88
CA SER A 55 9.99 5.86 -8.82
C SER A 55 8.87 5.51 -7.85
N THR A 56 7.90 6.41 -7.68
CA THR A 56 6.84 6.26 -6.72
C THR A 56 5.52 5.96 -7.42
N PHE A 57 4.94 4.82 -7.07
CA PHE A 57 3.65 4.36 -7.58
C PHE A 57 2.64 4.33 -6.44
N ASP A 58 1.61 5.15 -6.54
CA ASP A 58 0.48 5.12 -5.60
C ASP A 58 -0.44 3.95 -5.96
N ALA A 59 -0.19 2.78 -5.36
CA ALA A 59 -0.91 1.56 -5.67
C ALA A 59 -1.66 1.01 -4.47
N MET A 60 -2.97 0.87 -4.62
CA MET A 60 -3.78 0.12 -3.67
C MET A 60 -3.56 -1.39 -3.76
N LEU A 61 -3.05 -1.88 -4.90
CA LEU A 61 -2.92 -3.31 -5.20
C LEU A 61 -1.46 -3.67 -5.46
N PRO A 62 -0.78 -4.35 -4.54
CA PRO A 62 0.67 -4.65 -4.62
C PRO A 62 1.10 -5.36 -5.91
N TYR A 63 0.23 -6.20 -6.49
CA TYR A 63 0.54 -6.95 -7.70
C TYR A 63 0.67 -6.08 -8.97
N ILE A 64 0.17 -4.84 -8.94
CA ILE A 64 0.27 -3.91 -10.07
C ILE A 64 1.64 -3.24 -10.10
N THR A 65 2.23 -2.98 -8.92
CA THR A 65 3.51 -2.28 -8.77
C THR A 65 4.70 -3.21 -8.64
N ASN A 66 4.46 -4.47 -8.30
CA ASN A 66 5.55 -5.42 -8.01
C ASN A 66 6.12 -6.09 -9.27
N GLN A 67 6.32 -5.31 -10.33
CA GLN A 67 6.92 -5.78 -11.60
C GLN A 67 8.44 -5.66 -11.61
N LEU A 68 8.99 -4.72 -10.84
CA LEU A 68 10.41 -4.40 -10.85
C LEU A 68 11.34 -5.55 -10.42
N PRO A 69 10.97 -6.43 -9.47
CA PRO A 69 11.83 -7.56 -9.10
C PRO A 69 12.17 -8.52 -10.25
N GLU A 70 11.29 -8.63 -11.25
CA GLU A 70 11.55 -9.47 -12.43
C GLU A 70 12.72 -8.94 -13.28
N TYR A 71 13.05 -7.66 -13.13
CA TYR A 71 14.08 -6.94 -13.87
C TYR A 71 15.34 -6.63 -13.08
N GLU A 72 15.53 -7.25 -11.90
CA GLU A 72 16.69 -6.95 -11.03
C GLU A 72 18.05 -7.20 -11.70
N ASN A 73 18.09 -8.08 -12.69
CA ASN A 73 19.29 -8.44 -13.43
C ASN A 73 19.34 -7.77 -14.83
N ASP A 74 18.36 -6.94 -15.20
CA ASP A 74 18.40 -6.19 -16.45
C ASP A 74 19.19 -4.89 -16.27
N PRO A 75 20.37 -4.74 -16.90
CA PRO A 75 21.23 -3.59 -16.69
C PRO A 75 20.60 -2.27 -17.14
N VAL A 76 19.70 -2.31 -18.12
CA VAL A 76 19.03 -1.11 -18.63
C VAL A 76 17.99 -0.63 -17.63
N VAL A 77 17.19 -1.54 -17.12
CA VAL A 77 16.18 -1.22 -16.09
C VAL A 77 16.84 -0.80 -14.78
N VAL A 78 17.92 -1.48 -14.37
CA VAL A 78 18.70 -1.10 -13.17
C VAL A 78 19.30 0.29 -13.32
N SER A 79 19.79 0.67 -14.52
CA SER A 79 20.27 2.03 -14.77
C SER A 79 19.15 3.06 -14.62
N ALA A 80 17.95 2.76 -15.13
CA ALA A 80 16.78 3.62 -14.97
C ALA A 80 16.33 3.72 -13.50
N MET A 81 16.43 2.63 -12.72
CA MET A 81 16.18 2.67 -11.29
C MET A 81 17.12 3.61 -10.54
N ARG A 82 18.41 3.62 -10.91
CA ARG A 82 19.39 4.54 -10.31
C ARG A 82 19.05 6.00 -10.63
N GLU A 83 18.66 6.28 -11.87
CA GLU A 83 18.23 7.62 -12.25
C GLU A 83 16.98 8.07 -11.51
N ALA A 84 16.00 7.18 -11.35
CA ALA A 84 14.80 7.45 -10.54
C ALA A 84 15.15 7.76 -9.07
N CYS A 85 16.03 6.95 -8.47
CA CYS A 85 16.54 7.22 -7.11
C CYS A 85 17.27 8.57 -7.01
N HIS A 86 17.98 8.98 -8.07
CA HIS A 86 18.61 10.31 -8.11
C HIS A 86 17.57 11.43 -8.01
N HIS A 87 16.46 11.33 -8.73
CA HIS A 87 15.37 12.30 -8.65
C HIS A 87 14.70 12.34 -7.27
N ASP A 88 14.54 11.18 -6.62
CA ASP A 88 14.01 11.10 -5.26
C ASP A 88 14.93 11.76 -4.26
N LEU A 89 16.23 11.43 -4.31
CA LEU A 89 17.24 12.00 -3.42
C LEU A 89 17.37 13.52 -3.64
N TYR A 90 17.30 13.98 -4.91
CA TYR A 90 17.30 15.41 -5.20
C TYR A 90 16.11 16.12 -4.55
N ALA A 91 14.90 15.54 -4.66
CA ALA A 91 13.71 16.12 -4.07
C ALA A 91 13.81 16.16 -2.53
N ILE A 92 14.32 15.10 -1.91
CA ILE A 92 14.52 15.04 -0.45
C ILE A 92 15.56 16.07 -0.02
N ALA A 93 16.73 16.11 -0.68
CA ALA A 93 17.84 17.01 -0.34
C ALA A 93 17.43 18.49 -0.43
N ASN A 94 16.55 18.84 -1.36
CA ASN A 94 16.06 20.19 -1.53
C ASN A 94 14.73 20.50 -0.81
N SER A 95 14.25 19.56 0.01
CA SER A 95 13.01 19.74 0.77
C SER A 95 13.26 20.33 2.15
N VAL A 96 12.19 20.85 2.76
CA VAL A 96 12.21 21.32 4.15
C VAL A 96 12.53 20.22 5.18
N ALA A 97 12.40 18.95 4.78
CA ALA A 97 12.73 17.83 5.64
C ALA A 97 14.24 17.78 5.97
N MET A 98 15.08 18.36 5.11
CA MET A 98 16.52 18.43 5.32
C MET A 98 16.96 19.70 6.09
N ASN A 99 16.04 20.61 6.43
CA ASN A 99 16.39 21.81 7.19
C ASN A 99 16.88 21.44 8.60
N GLY A 100 18.11 21.83 8.93
CA GLY A 100 18.76 21.50 10.20
C GLY A 100 19.35 20.07 10.27
N VAL A 101 19.31 19.32 9.19
CA VAL A 101 19.99 18.02 9.08
C VAL A 101 21.43 18.24 8.63
N GLY A 102 22.38 17.81 9.42
CA GLY A 102 23.82 17.88 9.14
C GLY A 102 24.50 16.54 9.40
N GLU A 103 25.81 16.50 9.18
CA GLU A 103 26.64 15.28 9.29
C GLU A 103 26.50 14.56 10.65
N ASN A 104 26.30 15.33 11.72
CA ASN A 104 26.18 14.80 13.09
C ASN A 104 24.73 14.66 13.55
N THR A 105 23.74 14.73 12.65
CA THR A 105 22.33 14.63 13.02
C THR A 105 21.96 13.18 13.33
N LEU A 106 21.53 12.93 14.55
CA LEU A 106 20.99 11.64 14.95
C LEU A 106 19.50 11.55 14.58
N VAL A 107 19.18 10.69 13.64
CA VAL A 107 17.79 10.40 13.27
C VAL A 107 17.25 9.30 14.18
N LYS A 108 16.26 9.63 15.00
CA LYS A 108 15.54 8.67 15.84
C LYS A 108 14.12 8.47 15.33
N ALA A 109 13.78 7.23 15.00
CA ALA A 109 12.40 6.89 14.70
C ALA A 109 11.54 7.02 15.97
N VAL A 110 10.56 7.89 15.94
CA VAL A 110 9.61 8.10 17.03
C VAL A 110 8.23 7.65 16.57
N GLU A 111 7.66 6.70 17.30
CA GLU A 111 6.28 6.27 17.05
C GLU A 111 5.31 7.43 17.36
N LEU A 112 4.45 7.76 16.41
CA LEU A 112 3.41 8.78 16.60
C LEU A 112 2.49 8.39 17.75
N LYS A 113 2.16 9.34 18.64
CA LYS A 113 1.26 9.12 19.77
C LYS A 113 -0.07 8.49 19.33
N LEU A 114 -0.60 8.91 18.18
CA LEU A 114 -1.83 8.37 17.61
C LEU A 114 -1.71 6.87 17.30
N VAL A 115 -0.61 6.42 16.70
CA VAL A 115 -0.37 5.01 16.38
C VAL A 115 -0.35 4.17 17.66
N ARG A 116 0.28 4.67 18.73
CA ARG A 116 0.30 4.01 20.04
C ARG A 116 -1.10 3.88 20.64
N ILE A 117 -1.90 4.97 20.59
CA ILE A 117 -3.28 4.96 21.07
C ILE A 117 -4.12 3.94 20.30
N VAL A 118 -4.06 3.95 18.98
CA VAL A 118 -4.79 3.01 18.12
C VAL A 118 -4.40 1.56 18.45
N ARG A 119 -3.11 1.29 18.66
CA ARG A 119 -2.64 -0.06 19.05
C ARG A 119 -3.22 -0.50 20.40
N ILE A 120 -3.23 0.38 21.40
CA ILE A 120 -3.84 0.07 22.71
C ILE A 120 -5.33 -0.23 22.56
N VAL A 121 -6.06 0.60 21.83
CA VAL A 121 -7.49 0.41 21.55
C VAL A 121 -7.74 -0.92 20.86
N MET A 122 -6.96 -1.28 19.85
CA MET A 122 -7.05 -2.58 19.18
C MET A 122 -6.85 -3.75 20.16
N ILE A 123 -5.85 -3.68 21.03
CA ILE A 123 -5.59 -4.72 22.04
C ILE A 123 -6.80 -4.88 22.95
N VAL A 124 -7.39 -3.78 23.44
CA VAL A 124 -8.59 -3.80 24.27
C VAL A 124 -9.77 -4.49 23.56
N PHE A 125 -10.01 -4.15 22.29
CA PHE A 125 -11.07 -4.81 21.51
C PHE A 125 -10.83 -6.31 21.32
N ILE A 126 -9.59 -6.72 21.07
CA ILE A 126 -9.23 -8.14 20.95
C ILE A 126 -9.52 -8.86 22.28
N LEU A 127 -9.14 -8.29 23.43
CA LEU A 127 -9.40 -8.86 24.73
C LEU A 127 -10.90 -8.99 25.02
N LEU A 128 -11.69 -7.95 24.74
CA LEU A 128 -13.15 -7.97 24.88
C LEU A 128 -13.78 -9.05 23.98
N PHE A 129 -13.30 -9.19 22.75
CA PHE A 129 -13.76 -10.23 21.84
C PHE A 129 -13.48 -11.63 22.39
N VAL A 130 -12.27 -11.88 22.90
CA VAL A 130 -11.88 -13.16 23.48
C VAL A 130 -12.76 -13.48 24.71
N VAL A 131 -12.96 -12.51 25.61
CA VAL A 131 -13.84 -12.70 26.78
C VAL A 131 -15.27 -13.01 26.35
N SER A 132 -15.82 -12.26 25.39
CA SER A 132 -17.15 -12.50 24.83
C SER A 132 -17.28 -13.91 24.24
N LEU A 133 -16.26 -14.36 23.50
CA LEU A 133 -16.21 -15.69 22.91
C LEU A 133 -16.20 -16.79 23.99
N LEU A 134 -15.41 -16.62 25.04
CA LEU A 134 -15.35 -17.56 26.15
C LEU A 134 -16.69 -17.65 26.89
N LEU A 135 -17.32 -16.51 27.15
CA LEU A 135 -18.66 -16.45 27.75
C LEU A 135 -19.72 -17.12 26.87
N PHE A 136 -19.65 -16.88 25.56
CA PHE A 136 -20.54 -17.54 24.60
C PHE A 136 -20.37 -19.05 24.60
N ILE A 137 -19.13 -19.55 24.59
CA ILE A 137 -18.83 -20.98 24.65
C ILE A 137 -19.35 -21.58 25.94
N LYS A 138 -19.12 -20.91 27.07
CA LYS A 138 -19.63 -21.35 28.37
C LYS A 138 -21.16 -21.46 28.36
N LYS A 139 -21.86 -20.40 27.98
CA LYS A 139 -23.33 -20.39 27.89
C LYS A 139 -23.86 -21.42 26.90
N LYS A 140 -23.18 -21.61 25.74
CA LYS A 140 -23.56 -22.67 24.80
C LYS A 140 -23.44 -24.07 25.37
N LYS A 141 -22.42 -24.34 26.22
CA LYS A 141 -22.26 -25.62 26.92
C LYS A 141 -23.37 -25.81 27.99
N GLU A 142 -23.69 -24.77 28.74
CA GLU A 142 -24.76 -24.78 29.73
C GLU A 142 -26.13 -25.01 29.05
N PHE A 143 -26.42 -24.30 27.97
CA PHE A 143 -27.64 -24.48 27.19
C PHE A 143 -27.78 -25.89 26.65
N LYS A 144 -26.71 -26.51 26.11
CA LYS A 144 -26.76 -27.92 25.65
C LYS A 144 -27.11 -28.94 26.77
N LYS A 145 -26.87 -28.60 28.02
CA LYS A 145 -27.22 -29.43 29.18
C LYS A 145 -28.62 -29.15 29.71
N SER A 146 -29.30 -28.15 29.23
CA SER A 146 -30.62 -27.73 29.70
C SER A 146 -31.74 -28.53 29.04
N GLN A 147 -32.87 -28.68 29.75
CA GLN A 147 -34.08 -29.26 29.21
C GLN A 147 -34.57 -28.55 27.94
N ALA A 148 -34.44 -27.23 27.91
CA ALA A 148 -34.80 -26.43 26.75
C ALA A 148 -34.05 -26.84 25.46
N TYR A 149 -32.85 -27.37 25.56
CA TYR A 149 -32.12 -27.90 24.39
C TYR A 149 -32.70 -29.23 23.91
N ALA A 150 -33.11 -30.09 24.82
CA ALA A 150 -33.80 -31.35 24.50
C ALA A 150 -35.11 -31.07 23.73
N ASP A 151 -35.95 -30.18 24.30
CA ASP A 151 -37.22 -29.77 23.71
C ASP A 151 -37.01 -29.13 22.31
N PHE A 152 -35.98 -28.32 22.18
CA PHE A 152 -35.62 -27.72 20.87
C PHE A 152 -35.22 -28.78 19.83
N GLN A 153 -34.49 -29.82 20.23
CA GLN A 153 -34.08 -30.91 19.33
C GLN A 153 -35.29 -31.75 18.90
N GLU A 154 -36.24 -32.03 19.80
CA GLU A 154 -37.47 -32.74 19.48
C GLU A 154 -38.34 -31.93 18.47
N ALA A 155 -38.52 -30.64 18.71
CA ALA A 155 -39.25 -29.75 17.81
C ALA A 155 -38.59 -29.69 16.43
N LYS A 156 -37.25 -29.67 16.38
CA LYS A 156 -36.51 -29.68 15.10
C LYS A 156 -36.65 -31.00 14.32
N LYS A 157 -36.71 -32.15 15.03
CA LYS A 157 -36.97 -33.44 14.40
C LYS A 157 -38.37 -33.54 13.84
N ALA A 158 -39.37 -33.08 14.60
CA ALA A 158 -40.77 -33.04 14.16
C ALA A 158 -41.00 -32.19 12.91
N ARG A 159 -40.25 -31.07 12.76
CA ARG A 159 -40.30 -30.23 11.53
C ARG A 159 -39.64 -30.85 10.29
N LYS A 160 -38.72 -31.80 10.45
CA LYS A 160 -38.07 -32.48 9.33
C LYS A 160 -38.86 -33.69 8.82
N GLN A 161 -39.89 -34.14 9.56
CA GLN A 161 -40.76 -35.26 9.20
C GLN A 161 -42.09 -34.79 8.52
N LYS A 162 -42.33 -33.50 8.46
CA LYS A 162 -43.36 -32.85 7.65
C LYS A 162 -42.74 -32.31 6.35
#